data_aa474f09fca8bbf1e45732ef036524a0
#
_entry.id   aa474f09fca8bbf1e45732ef036524a0
#
_cell.length_a   1.000
_cell.length_b   1.000
_cell.length_c   1.000
_cell.angle_alpha   90.00
_cell.angle_beta   90.00
_cell.angle_gamma   90.00
#
_symmetry.space_group_name_H-M   'P 1'
#
loop_
_entity.id
_entity.type
_entity.pdbx_description
1 polymer ?
#
loop_
_entity_poly.entity_id
_entity_poly.type
_entity_poly.pdbx_seq_one_letter_code
_entity_poly.pdbx_strand_id
1 'polypeptide(L)'
;MACKAYRELAFENGIKTPEIVAPQSAHAAFDKAASYFGMKIIRVPLNKMMEVDVRAMRRAISRNTAMLVCSAPQFPHGVIDPIPEVAKLAVKYKIPLHVDACLGGFLIVFMEKAGYPLEQPFDFRVKGVTSISADTHKYGYAPKGSSVVLYSDKKYRRYQFFVATDWQGGIYASPTIAGSRPGGISAACWASLMYFGENGYVEATKQIIKTTRFLKSELENIKGIFVFGNPQLSVIALGSRDFDIYRLFNLMNAKGWNLNQLQFPPSLHFCITLVHTRKRVAIQFLKDIRESVTQIMKNPRAKTTGMGAIYGMAQATVDRNLVAELSSVFLDSLFSTDTVTQGSQMNGSPKPR
;
A
#
# COMPACT_ATOMS: atom_id res chain seq x y z
N MET A 1 6.68 4.47 -12.19
CA MET A 1 6.68 5.17 -13.51
C MET A 1 6.24 6.62 -13.39
N ALA A 2 5.16 6.98 -12.71
CA ALA A 2 4.74 8.38 -12.54
C ALA A 2 5.85 9.26 -11.93
N CYS A 3 6.56 8.79 -10.89
CA CYS A 3 7.68 9.53 -10.29
C CYS A 3 8.80 9.80 -11.30
N LYS A 4 9.14 8.81 -12.15
CA LYS A 4 10.12 9.01 -13.25
C LYS A 4 9.63 10.08 -14.21
N ALA A 5 8.37 10.02 -14.63
CA ALA A 5 7.81 10.98 -15.57
C ALA A 5 7.86 12.42 -15.01
N TYR A 6 7.49 12.60 -13.74
CA TYR A 6 7.50 13.94 -13.14
C TYR A 6 8.90 14.43 -12.76
N ARG A 7 9.85 13.52 -12.53
CA ARG A 7 11.27 13.88 -12.44
C ARG A 7 11.78 14.49 -13.76
N GLU A 8 11.53 13.82 -14.88
CA GLU A 8 11.97 14.32 -16.20
C GLU A 8 11.32 15.66 -16.54
N LEU A 9 10.02 15.79 -16.27
CA LEU A 9 9.31 17.06 -16.42
C LEU A 9 9.93 18.16 -15.54
N ALA A 10 10.32 17.82 -14.30
CA ALA A 10 10.97 18.76 -13.39
C ALA A 10 12.34 19.21 -13.93
N PHE A 11 13.14 18.28 -14.47
CA PHE A 11 14.42 18.61 -15.10
C PHE A 11 14.25 19.54 -16.32
N GLU A 12 13.26 19.27 -17.18
CA GLU A 12 12.94 20.16 -18.31
C GLU A 12 12.55 21.57 -17.85
N ASN A 13 11.88 21.67 -16.68
CA ASN A 13 11.55 22.94 -16.04
C ASN A 13 12.70 23.56 -15.23
N GLY A 14 13.92 23.03 -15.31
CA GLY A 14 15.13 23.55 -14.65
C GLY A 14 15.26 23.19 -13.16
N ILE A 15 14.43 22.30 -12.62
CA ILE A 15 14.53 21.82 -11.23
C ILE A 15 15.62 20.76 -11.15
N LYS A 16 16.75 21.08 -10.52
CA LYS A 16 17.91 20.17 -10.41
C LYS A 16 17.78 19.11 -9.32
N THR A 17 17.01 19.37 -8.28
CA THR A 17 16.80 18.48 -7.12
C THR A 17 15.30 18.26 -6.89
N PRO A 18 14.64 17.46 -7.74
CA PRO A 18 13.19 17.29 -7.70
C PRO A 18 12.74 16.61 -6.40
N GLU A 19 11.63 17.10 -5.83
CA GLU A 19 11.06 16.63 -4.58
C GLU A 19 9.69 16.01 -4.83
N ILE A 20 9.43 14.88 -4.12
CA ILE A 20 8.09 14.27 -4.00
C ILE A 20 7.50 14.72 -2.66
N VAL A 21 6.37 15.40 -2.67
CA VAL A 21 5.64 15.74 -1.44
C VAL A 21 4.49 14.75 -1.27
N ALA A 22 4.57 13.91 -0.24
CA ALA A 22 3.67 12.78 -0.03
C ALA A 22 3.24 12.65 1.44
N PRO A 23 1.99 12.20 1.73
CA PRO A 23 1.58 11.87 3.09
C PRO A 23 2.47 10.80 3.72
N GLN A 24 2.57 10.79 5.05
CA GLN A 24 3.24 9.71 5.79
C GLN A 24 2.59 8.34 5.52
N SER A 25 1.31 8.32 5.19
CA SER A 25 0.55 7.12 4.83
C SER A 25 0.76 6.63 3.39
N ALA A 26 1.38 7.43 2.51
CA ALA A 26 1.64 7.01 1.14
C ALA A 26 2.57 5.79 1.10
N HIS A 27 2.30 4.87 0.16
CA HIS A 27 3.02 3.60 0.07
C HIS A 27 4.54 3.79 -0.05
N ALA A 28 5.32 2.90 0.55
CA ALA A 28 6.79 2.94 0.52
C ALA A 28 7.40 2.86 -0.91
N ALA A 29 6.59 2.55 -1.93
CA ALA A 29 7.00 2.64 -3.32
C ALA A 29 7.45 4.06 -3.73
N PHE A 30 6.97 5.11 -3.04
CA PHE A 30 7.42 6.49 -3.28
C PHE A 30 8.82 6.72 -2.68
N ASP A 31 9.15 6.12 -1.52
CA ASP A 31 10.53 6.14 -0.99
C ASP A 31 11.47 5.40 -1.91
N LYS A 32 11.07 4.21 -2.38
CA LYS A 32 11.83 3.43 -3.36
C LYS A 32 12.04 4.21 -4.67
N ALA A 33 11.00 4.89 -5.18
CA ALA A 33 11.12 5.72 -6.37
C ALA A 33 12.05 6.92 -6.13
N ALA A 34 11.96 7.58 -4.98
CA ALA A 34 12.86 8.67 -4.61
C ALA A 34 14.32 8.20 -4.61
N SER A 35 14.60 7.05 -3.99
CA SER A 35 15.93 6.42 -3.98
C SER A 35 16.43 6.08 -5.38
N TYR A 36 15.61 5.39 -6.20
CA TYR A 36 16.01 4.92 -7.53
C TYR A 36 16.22 6.05 -8.54
N PHE A 37 15.44 7.12 -8.41
CA PHE A 37 15.46 8.23 -9.37
C PHE A 37 16.19 9.47 -8.87
N GLY A 38 16.90 9.39 -7.72
CA GLY A 38 17.64 10.52 -7.17
C GLY A 38 16.76 11.73 -6.83
N MET A 39 15.56 11.47 -6.34
CA MET A 39 14.62 12.49 -5.87
C MET A 39 14.64 12.58 -4.35
N LYS A 40 14.24 13.71 -3.79
CA LYS A 40 14.01 13.86 -2.36
C LYS A 40 12.55 13.61 -2.04
N ILE A 41 12.24 12.89 -0.96
CA ILE A 41 10.87 12.74 -0.48
C ILE A 41 10.62 13.58 0.77
N ILE A 42 9.54 14.35 0.77
CA ILE A 42 9.08 15.18 1.89
C ILE A 42 7.80 14.55 2.43
N ARG A 43 7.88 13.97 3.61
CA ARG A 43 6.73 13.31 4.26
C ARG A 43 5.90 14.34 5.04
N VAL A 44 4.61 14.38 4.73
CA VAL A 44 3.63 15.29 5.33
C VAL A 44 2.83 14.54 6.39
N PRO A 45 2.63 15.11 7.58
CA PRO A 45 1.85 14.49 8.65
C PRO A 45 0.38 14.29 8.24
N LEU A 46 -0.28 13.40 8.97
CA LEU A 46 -1.72 13.15 8.86
C LEU A 46 -2.49 13.97 9.90
N ASN A 47 -3.76 14.23 9.59
CA ASN A 47 -4.71 14.79 10.54
C ASN A 47 -5.28 13.70 11.47
N LYS A 48 -6.19 14.06 12.37
CA LYS A 48 -6.84 13.13 13.31
C LYS A 48 -7.69 12.06 12.63
N MET A 49 -8.13 12.31 11.39
CA MET A 49 -8.88 11.37 10.57
C MET A 49 -7.98 10.45 9.72
N MET A 50 -6.67 10.48 9.96
CA MET A 50 -5.66 9.74 9.18
C MET A 50 -5.58 10.15 7.71
N GLU A 51 -6.11 11.30 7.34
CA GLU A 51 -5.94 11.92 6.02
C GLU A 51 -4.71 12.82 6.01
N VAL A 52 -4.17 13.12 4.83
CA VAL A 52 -3.10 14.11 4.72
C VAL A 52 -3.52 15.48 5.28
N ASP A 53 -2.67 16.07 6.11
CA ASP A 53 -2.86 17.47 6.52
C ASP A 53 -2.55 18.41 5.34
N VAL A 54 -3.60 18.93 4.72
CA VAL A 54 -3.50 19.82 3.55
C VAL A 54 -2.72 21.10 3.85
N ARG A 55 -2.84 21.62 5.10
CA ARG A 55 -2.08 22.82 5.52
C ARG A 55 -0.59 22.52 5.63
N ALA A 56 -0.25 21.36 6.18
CA ALA A 56 1.14 20.90 6.23
C ALA A 56 1.67 20.61 4.83
N MET A 57 0.88 19.98 3.95
CA MET A 57 1.27 19.76 2.55
C MET A 57 1.55 21.09 1.84
N ARG A 58 0.71 22.09 2.02
CA ARG A 58 0.96 23.43 1.47
C ARG A 58 2.28 24.03 1.94
N ARG A 59 2.63 23.87 3.23
CA ARG A 59 3.92 24.36 3.77
C ARG A 59 5.13 23.59 3.25
N ALA A 60 4.94 22.33 2.87
CA ALA A 60 5.99 21.48 2.35
C ALA A 60 6.31 21.74 0.86
N ILE A 61 5.42 22.45 0.13
CA ILE A 61 5.67 22.82 -1.27
C ILE A 61 6.82 23.82 -1.35
N SER A 62 7.81 23.49 -2.16
CA SER A 62 8.98 24.31 -2.47
C SER A 62 9.11 24.56 -3.98
N ARG A 63 10.08 25.37 -4.39
CA ARG A 63 10.44 25.53 -5.80
C ARG A 63 10.97 24.25 -6.45
N ASN A 64 11.36 23.26 -5.66
CA ASN A 64 11.88 21.97 -6.11
C ASN A 64 10.79 20.89 -6.18
N THR A 65 9.56 21.18 -5.76
CA THR A 65 8.47 20.20 -5.75
C THR A 65 8.12 19.78 -7.17
N ALA A 66 8.40 18.52 -7.51
CA ALA A 66 8.10 17.93 -8.82
C ALA A 66 6.71 17.31 -8.88
N MET A 67 6.18 16.83 -7.75
CA MET A 67 4.85 16.23 -7.68
C MET A 67 4.29 16.23 -6.26
N LEU A 68 2.95 16.24 -6.18
CA LEU A 68 2.19 15.93 -4.99
C LEU A 68 1.61 14.53 -5.11
N VAL A 69 1.38 13.87 -3.97
CA VAL A 69 0.80 12.52 -3.89
C VAL A 69 -0.39 12.53 -2.96
N CYS A 70 -1.47 11.87 -3.38
CA CYS A 70 -2.62 11.45 -2.54
C CYS A 70 -2.91 9.98 -2.80
N SER A 71 -3.62 9.33 -1.88
CA SER A 71 -4.02 7.92 -2.01
C SER A 71 -5.55 7.74 -1.96
N ALA A 72 -6.06 6.77 -2.72
CA ALA A 72 -7.48 6.44 -2.78
C ALA A 72 -7.72 4.91 -2.84
N PRO A 73 -7.73 4.21 -1.67
CA PRO A 73 -7.35 4.66 -0.32
C PRO A 73 -5.86 4.47 -0.07
N GLN A 74 -5.35 5.05 1.00
CA GLN A 74 -4.02 4.74 1.50
C GLN A 74 -3.98 3.34 2.14
N PHE A 75 -2.84 2.67 2.04
CA PHE A 75 -2.68 1.29 2.49
C PHE A 75 -2.81 1.11 4.02
N PRO A 76 -2.21 1.95 4.88
CA PRO A 76 -2.20 1.67 6.31
C PRO A 76 -3.60 1.66 6.94
N HIS A 77 -4.41 2.68 6.72
CA HIS A 77 -5.67 2.87 7.45
C HIS A 77 -6.92 2.77 6.57
N GLY A 78 -6.76 2.61 5.25
CA GLY A 78 -7.89 2.49 4.32
C GLY A 78 -8.66 3.80 4.08
N VAL A 79 -8.09 4.92 4.46
CA VAL A 79 -8.70 6.25 4.33
C VAL A 79 -8.36 6.87 2.98
N ILE A 80 -9.30 7.58 2.38
CA ILE A 80 -9.09 8.37 1.15
C ILE A 80 -8.60 9.76 1.55
N ASP A 81 -7.50 10.22 0.95
CA ASP A 81 -7.02 11.58 1.15
C ASP A 81 -8.00 12.63 0.58
N PRO A 82 -8.03 13.87 1.09
CA PRO A 82 -8.88 14.96 0.59
C PRO A 82 -8.37 15.47 -0.77
N ILE A 83 -8.48 14.62 -1.80
CA ILE A 83 -7.92 14.84 -3.15
C ILE A 83 -8.36 16.17 -3.76
N PRO A 84 -9.65 16.59 -3.70
CA PRO A 84 -10.05 17.88 -4.26
C PRO A 84 -9.34 19.06 -3.60
N GLU A 85 -9.06 19.00 -2.30
CA GLU A 85 -8.37 20.07 -1.58
C GLU A 85 -6.88 20.13 -1.95
N VAL A 86 -6.23 18.98 -2.08
CA VAL A 86 -4.84 18.91 -2.54
C VAL A 86 -4.74 19.32 -4.02
N ALA A 87 -5.72 18.98 -4.84
CA ALA A 87 -5.77 19.39 -6.24
C ALA A 87 -5.82 20.91 -6.42
N LYS A 88 -6.48 21.64 -5.51
CA LYS A 88 -6.44 23.12 -5.49
C LYS A 88 -5.01 23.64 -5.31
N LEU A 89 -4.20 22.96 -4.47
CA LEU A 89 -2.77 23.31 -4.33
C LEU A 89 -2.00 22.98 -5.62
N ALA A 90 -2.22 21.78 -6.19
CA ALA A 90 -1.60 21.37 -7.45
C ALA A 90 -1.85 22.39 -8.59
N VAL A 91 -3.09 22.82 -8.75
CA VAL A 91 -3.47 23.85 -9.74
C VAL A 91 -2.80 25.21 -9.42
N LYS A 92 -2.89 25.64 -8.15
CA LYS A 92 -2.33 26.92 -7.71
C LYS A 92 -0.83 27.05 -7.98
N TYR A 93 -0.09 25.98 -7.63
CA TYR A 93 1.36 25.96 -7.76
C TYR A 93 1.86 25.38 -9.10
N LYS A 94 0.95 24.96 -9.99
CA LYS A 94 1.24 24.32 -11.27
C LYS A 94 2.10 23.06 -11.13
N ILE A 95 1.85 22.27 -10.09
CA ILE A 95 2.56 21.05 -9.77
C ILE A 95 1.68 19.84 -10.14
N PRO A 96 2.22 18.78 -10.77
CA PRO A 96 1.49 17.53 -10.99
C PRO A 96 0.97 16.90 -9.70
N LEU A 97 -0.25 16.36 -9.72
CA LEU A 97 -0.82 15.55 -8.64
C LEU A 97 -1.03 14.11 -9.11
N HIS A 98 -0.39 13.18 -8.42
CA HIS A 98 -0.61 11.75 -8.59
C HIS A 98 -1.56 11.21 -7.52
N VAL A 99 -2.56 10.43 -7.95
CA VAL A 99 -3.44 9.69 -7.06
C VAL A 99 -3.05 8.21 -7.10
N ASP A 100 -2.57 7.71 -5.97
CA ASP A 100 -2.30 6.29 -5.79
C ASP A 100 -3.60 5.56 -5.45
N ALA A 101 -4.22 4.97 -6.46
CA ALA A 101 -5.36 4.07 -6.34
C ALA A 101 -4.96 2.60 -6.60
N CYS A 102 -3.67 2.26 -6.42
CA CYS A 102 -3.18 0.88 -6.63
C CYS A 102 -4.01 -0.15 -5.86
N LEU A 103 -4.34 0.14 -4.59
CA LEU A 103 -5.16 -0.75 -3.77
C LEU A 103 -6.64 -0.71 -4.16
N GLY A 104 -7.22 0.46 -4.25
CA GLY A 104 -8.68 0.64 -4.36
C GLY A 104 -9.22 0.85 -5.77
N GLY A 105 -8.37 1.01 -6.78
CA GLY A 105 -8.78 1.45 -8.12
C GLY A 105 -9.88 0.59 -8.76
N PHE A 106 -9.81 -0.72 -8.57
CA PHE A 106 -10.82 -1.68 -9.07
C PHE A 106 -12.00 -1.92 -8.09
N LEU A 107 -12.13 -1.11 -7.05
CA LEU A 107 -13.32 -1.01 -6.21
C LEU A 107 -13.98 0.37 -6.34
N ILE A 108 -13.17 1.41 -6.16
CA ILE A 108 -13.63 2.78 -6.02
C ILE A 108 -14.40 3.28 -7.25
N VAL A 109 -13.99 2.85 -8.45
CA VAL A 109 -14.66 3.21 -9.72
C VAL A 109 -16.05 2.57 -9.88
N PHE A 110 -16.33 1.48 -9.17
CA PHE A 110 -17.60 0.77 -9.22
C PHE A 110 -18.54 1.10 -8.05
N MET A 111 -18.08 1.90 -7.07
CA MET A 111 -18.86 2.17 -5.85
C MET A 111 -20.20 2.84 -6.12
N GLU A 112 -20.23 3.82 -7.01
CA GLU A 112 -21.47 4.52 -7.36
C GLU A 112 -22.51 3.55 -7.93
N LYS A 113 -22.12 2.73 -8.93
CA LYS A 113 -23.01 1.70 -9.53
C LYS A 113 -23.37 0.60 -8.53
N ALA A 114 -22.53 0.34 -7.54
CA ALA A 114 -22.81 -0.60 -6.46
C ALA A 114 -23.76 -0.06 -5.38
N GLY A 115 -24.19 1.21 -5.48
CA GLY A 115 -25.09 1.87 -4.53
C GLY A 115 -24.36 2.50 -3.32
N TYR A 116 -23.06 2.74 -3.43
CA TYR A 116 -22.21 3.36 -2.41
C TYR A 116 -21.42 4.55 -2.98
N PRO A 117 -22.08 5.62 -3.42
CA PRO A 117 -21.38 6.76 -4.00
C PRO A 117 -20.36 7.36 -3.03
N LEU A 118 -19.25 7.83 -3.57
CA LEU A 118 -18.27 8.59 -2.81
C LEU A 118 -18.78 10.02 -2.54
N GLU A 119 -18.44 10.56 -1.40
CA GLU A 119 -18.74 11.96 -1.07
C GLU A 119 -18.01 12.95 -2.00
N GLN A 120 -16.80 12.56 -2.44
CA GLN A 120 -15.94 13.38 -3.28
C GLN A 120 -15.28 12.55 -4.39
N PRO A 121 -15.12 13.14 -5.60
CA PRO A 121 -14.37 12.47 -6.67
C PRO A 121 -12.88 12.40 -6.35
N PHE A 122 -12.22 11.36 -6.88
CA PHE A 122 -10.80 11.09 -6.64
C PHE A 122 -9.95 11.09 -7.93
N ASP A 123 -10.59 11.06 -9.09
CA ASP A 123 -10.03 10.81 -10.40
C ASP A 123 -9.88 12.09 -11.25
N PHE A 124 -9.74 11.93 -12.56
CA PHE A 124 -9.57 13.05 -13.51
C PHE A 124 -10.74 14.03 -13.58
N ARG A 125 -11.89 13.73 -12.96
CA ARG A 125 -12.98 14.70 -12.75
C ARG A 125 -12.55 15.82 -11.82
N VAL A 126 -11.53 15.58 -10.98
CA VAL A 126 -10.91 16.61 -10.14
C VAL A 126 -9.86 17.35 -10.94
N LYS A 127 -10.13 18.62 -11.26
CA LYS A 127 -9.16 19.49 -11.94
C LYS A 127 -7.88 19.58 -11.10
N GLY A 128 -6.75 19.19 -11.69
CA GLY A 128 -5.43 19.17 -11.04
C GLY A 128 -4.86 17.77 -10.84
N VAL A 129 -5.69 16.71 -10.86
CA VAL A 129 -5.20 15.32 -10.93
C VAL A 129 -4.60 15.09 -12.32
N THR A 130 -3.32 14.68 -12.35
CA THR A 130 -2.57 14.52 -13.61
C THR A 130 -2.18 13.08 -13.90
N SER A 131 -2.15 12.21 -12.89
CA SER A 131 -1.98 10.76 -13.07
C SER A 131 -2.62 9.95 -11.96
N ILE A 132 -2.95 8.70 -12.27
CA ILE A 132 -3.56 7.73 -11.35
C ILE A 132 -2.87 6.39 -11.57
N SER A 133 -2.53 5.68 -10.49
CA SER A 133 -2.10 4.29 -10.55
C SER A 133 -3.19 3.34 -10.04
N ALA A 134 -3.36 2.19 -10.70
CA ALA A 134 -4.31 1.14 -10.29
C ALA A 134 -3.73 -0.24 -10.58
N ASP A 135 -3.86 -1.17 -9.63
CA ASP A 135 -3.32 -2.52 -9.79
C ASP A 135 -4.40 -3.51 -10.20
N THR A 136 -4.24 -4.03 -11.41
CA THR A 136 -5.10 -5.09 -11.94
C THR A 136 -5.02 -6.37 -11.12
N HIS A 137 -3.87 -6.63 -10.48
CA HIS A 137 -3.60 -7.83 -9.66
C HIS A 137 -4.06 -7.71 -8.19
N LYS A 138 -4.75 -6.63 -7.81
CA LYS A 138 -5.41 -6.50 -6.51
C LYS A 138 -6.91 -6.79 -6.66
N TYR A 139 -7.77 -5.80 -6.52
CA TYR A 139 -9.21 -5.99 -6.70
C TYR A 139 -9.66 -6.08 -8.17
N GLY A 140 -8.71 -6.00 -9.11
CA GLY A 140 -8.94 -6.39 -10.50
C GLY A 140 -8.87 -7.89 -10.75
N TYR A 141 -8.46 -8.68 -9.73
CA TYR A 141 -8.39 -10.15 -9.72
C TYR A 141 -7.50 -10.77 -10.80
N ALA A 142 -6.69 -9.97 -11.48
CA ALA A 142 -5.68 -10.48 -12.40
C ALA A 142 -4.49 -11.13 -11.66
N PRO A 143 -3.75 -12.05 -12.27
CA PRO A 143 -2.51 -12.54 -11.72
C PRO A 143 -1.48 -11.43 -11.50
N LYS A 144 -0.55 -11.64 -10.57
CA LYS A 144 0.58 -10.74 -10.33
C LYS A 144 1.38 -10.51 -11.61
N GLY A 145 1.90 -9.28 -11.77
CA GLY A 145 2.78 -8.90 -12.89
C GLY A 145 2.20 -7.82 -13.80
N SER A 146 0.95 -7.38 -13.58
CA SER A 146 0.36 -6.26 -14.31
C SER A 146 -0.12 -5.17 -13.35
N SER A 147 0.02 -3.92 -13.78
CA SER A 147 -0.44 -2.71 -13.11
C SER A 147 -0.57 -1.61 -14.16
N VAL A 148 -1.39 -0.63 -13.92
CA VAL A 148 -1.59 0.47 -14.85
C VAL A 148 -1.28 1.81 -14.21
N VAL A 149 -0.74 2.72 -15.02
CA VAL A 149 -0.65 4.15 -14.73
C VAL A 149 -1.35 4.91 -15.83
N LEU A 150 -2.27 5.77 -15.44
CA LEU A 150 -3.08 6.61 -16.31
C LEU A 150 -2.59 8.05 -16.20
N TYR A 151 -2.60 8.78 -17.30
CA TYR A 151 -2.26 10.21 -17.36
C TYR A 151 -3.43 10.98 -17.96
N SER A 152 -3.72 12.15 -17.40
CA SER A 152 -4.76 13.04 -17.89
C SER A 152 -4.43 13.63 -19.28
N ASP A 153 -3.15 13.67 -19.64
CA ASP A 153 -2.65 14.23 -20.88
C ASP A 153 -1.38 13.52 -21.35
N LYS A 154 -1.23 13.36 -22.69
CA LYS A 154 -0.03 12.80 -23.32
C LYS A 154 1.25 13.59 -23.00
N LYS A 155 1.12 14.89 -22.70
CA LYS A 155 2.26 15.74 -22.30
C LYS A 155 2.96 15.25 -21.04
N TYR A 156 2.24 14.63 -20.09
CA TYR A 156 2.83 14.00 -18.90
C TYR A 156 3.38 12.62 -19.21
N ARG A 157 2.62 11.82 -19.99
CA ARG A 157 2.99 10.45 -20.32
C ARG A 157 4.30 10.35 -21.08
N ARG A 158 4.62 11.29 -21.98
CA ARG A 158 5.85 11.27 -22.79
C ARG A 158 7.13 11.18 -21.94
N TYR A 159 7.13 11.79 -20.76
CA TYR A 159 8.27 11.76 -19.85
C TYR A 159 8.49 10.40 -19.17
N GLN A 160 7.53 9.48 -19.30
CA GLN A 160 7.70 8.10 -18.85
C GLN A 160 8.67 7.31 -19.73
N PHE A 161 8.75 7.63 -21.00
CA PHE A 161 9.49 6.87 -21.98
C PHE A 161 11.00 7.04 -21.81
N PHE A 162 11.74 6.02 -22.25
CA PHE A 162 13.19 6.06 -22.42
C PHE A 162 13.54 5.80 -23.88
N VAL A 163 14.44 6.59 -24.43
CA VAL A 163 14.91 6.45 -25.81
C VAL A 163 16.43 6.59 -25.83
N ALA A 164 17.12 5.64 -26.46
CA ALA A 164 18.55 5.69 -26.77
C ALA A 164 18.71 5.65 -28.28
N THR A 165 19.30 6.71 -28.84
CA THR A 165 19.49 6.88 -30.30
C THR A 165 20.84 6.37 -30.78
N ASP A 166 21.84 6.38 -29.90
CA ASP A 166 23.25 6.18 -30.25
C ASP A 166 23.81 4.80 -29.80
N TRP A 167 22.91 3.88 -29.43
CA TRP A 167 23.32 2.53 -29.09
C TRP A 167 23.66 1.73 -30.37
N GLN A 168 24.79 1.02 -30.36
CA GLN A 168 25.26 0.23 -31.52
C GLN A 168 24.27 -0.87 -31.95
N GLY A 169 23.39 -1.34 -31.07
CA GLY A 169 22.34 -2.30 -31.39
C GLY A 169 21.13 -1.71 -32.12
N GLY A 170 21.16 -0.42 -32.43
CA GLY A 170 20.06 0.31 -33.08
C GLY A 170 19.32 1.26 -32.14
N ILE A 171 18.25 1.87 -32.62
CA ILE A 171 17.40 2.74 -31.79
C ILE A 171 16.65 1.89 -30.78
N TYR A 172 16.84 2.17 -29.50
CA TYR A 172 16.11 1.52 -28.42
C TYR A 172 15.09 2.47 -27.78
N ALA A 173 13.83 2.06 -27.75
CA ALA A 173 12.75 2.80 -27.09
C ALA A 173 11.96 1.88 -26.17
N SER A 174 11.73 2.31 -24.94
CA SER A 174 10.99 1.56 -23.93
C SER A 174 9.98 2.42 -23.19
N PRO A 175 8.72 1.99 -23.05
CA PRO A 175 7.69 2.72 -22.32
C PRO A 175 7.69 2.45 -20.82
N THR A 176 8.46 1.46 -20.32
CA THR A 176 8.41 0.97 -18.91
C THR A 176 9.81 0.69 -18.38
N ILE A 177 9.92 0.34 -17.08
CA ILE A 177 11.18 -0.10 -16.47
C ILE A 177 11.57 -1.49 -16.96
N ALA A 178 10.60 -2.40 -17.08
CA ALA A 178 10.85 -3.75 -17.60
C ALA A 178 11.11 -3.71 -19.11
N GLY A 179 12.00 -4.57 -19.58
CA GLY A 179 12.19 -4.85 -21.00
C GLY A 179 11.06 -5.72 -21.56
N SER A 180 11.38 -6.82 -22.23
CA SER A 180 10.38 -7.79 -22.69
C SER A 180 9.60 -8.39 -21.51
N ARG A 181 8.31 -8.62 -21.72
CA ARG A 181 7.41 -9.21 -20.74
C ARG A 181 6.66 -10.38 -21.34
N PRO A 182 6.37 -11.45 -20.57
CA PRO A 182 5.59 -12.58 -21.07
C PRO A 182 4.16 -12.17 -21.43
N GLY A 183 3.73 -12.46 -22.65
CA GLY A 183 2.35 -12.16 -23.12
C GLY A 183 1.27 -12.87 -22.31
N GLY A 184 1.59 -13.99 -21.65
CA GLY A 184 0.69 -14.71 -20.75
C GLY A 184 0.11 -13.85 -19.62
N ILE A 185 0.90 -12.92 -19.04
CA ILE A 185 0.43 -11.99 -18.01
C ILE A 185 -0.63 -11.03 -18.58
N SER A 186 -0.40 -10.51 -19.78
CA SER A 186 -1.36 -9.62 -20.45
C SER A 186 -2.65 -10.36 -20.81
N ALA A 187 -2.54 -11.58 -21.34
CA ALA A 187 -3.67 -12.43 -21.66
C ALA A 187 -4.50 -12.79 -20.42
N ALA A 188 -3.84 -13.14 -19.32
CA ALA A 188 -4.51 -13.47 -18.07
C ALA A 188 -5.19 -12.25 -17.44
N CYS A 189 -4.58 -11.05 -17.54
CA CYS A 189 -5.21 -9.80 -17.12
C CYS A 189 -6.48 -9.53 -17.96
N TRP A 190 -6.37 -9.65 -19.29
CA TRP A 190 -7.51 -9.49 -20.19
C TRP A 190 -8.63 -10.49 -19.87
N ALA A 191 -8.29 -11.77 -19.68
CA ALA A 191 -9.25 -12.82 -19.35
C ALA A 191 -10.00 -12.51 -18.03
N SER A 192 -9.29 -12.01 -17.00
CA SER A 192 -9.90 -11.61 -15.74
C SER A 192 -10.88 -10.44 -15.93
N LEU A 193 -10.47 -9.43 -16.69
CA LEU A 193 -11.33 -8.26 -16.97
C LEU A 193 -12.60 -8.67 -17.75
N MET A 194 -12.46 -9.55 -18.75
CA MET A 194 -13.58 -10.05 -19.55
C MET A 194 -14.50 -10.99 -18.75
N TYR A 195 -13.93 -11.84 -17.89
CA TYR A 195 -14.69 -12.77 -17.05
C TYR A 195 -15.59 -12.04 -16.07
N PHE A 196 -15.07 -11.04 -15.36
CA PHE A 196 -15.88 -10.24 -14.43
C PHE A 196 -16.81 -9.30 -15.19
N GLY A 197 -16.32 -8.64 -16.23
CA GLY A 197 -17.04 -7.54 -16.87
C GLY A 197 -17.45 -6.46 -15.87
N GLU A 198 -18.14 -5.45 -16.32
CA GLU A 198 -18.59 -4.37 -15.43
C GLU A 198 -19.51 -4.89 -14.32
N ASN A 199 -20.48 -5.72 -14.66
CA ASN A 199 -21.47 -6.23 -13.70
C ASN A 199 -20.82 -7.08 -12.61
N GLY A 200 -19.83 -7.91 -12.94
CA GLY A 200 -19.10 -8.70 -11.96
C GLY A 200 -18.30 -7.83 -10.99
N TYR A 201 -17.64 -6.78 -11.48
CA TYR A 201 -16.93 -5.84 -10.60
C TYR A 201 -17.89 -5.02 -9.74
N VAL A 202 -19.03 -4.59 -10.26
CA VAL A 202 -20.08 -3.90 -9.48
C VAL A 202 -20.59 -4.80 -8.35
N GLU A 203 -20.91 -6.07 -8.65
CA GLU A 203 -21.39 -7.00 -7.64
C GLU A 203 -20.31 -7.34 -6.59
N ALA A 204 -19.08 -7.58 -7.02
CA ALA A 204 -17.96 -7.80 -6.11
C ALA A 204 -17.74 -6.59 -5.18
N THR A 205 -17.76 -5.38 -5.74
CA THR A 205 -17.66 -4.14 -4.97
C THR A 205 -18.78 -4.00 -3.97
N LYS A 206 -20.03 -4.24 -4.40
CA LYS A 206 -21.21 -4.20 -3.51
C LYS A 206 -21.05 -5.11 -2.31
N GLN A 207 -20.65 -6.36 -2.53
CA GLN A 207 -20.45 -7.34 -1.45
C GLN A 207 -19.32 -6.91 -0.50
N ILE A 208 -18.17 -6.47 -1.03
CA ILE A 208 -17.03 -6.05 -0.24
C ILE A 208 -17.37 -4.83 0.60
N ILE A 209 -17.95 -3.78 0.00
CA ILE A 209 -18.28 -2.55 0.74
C ILE A 209 -19.35 -2.80 1.79
N LYS A 210 -20.37 -3.59 1.49
CA LYS A 210 -21.39 -4.01 2.46
C LYS A 210 -20.74 -4.72 3.66
N THR A 211 -19.85 -5.66 3.39
CA THR A 211 -19.14 -6.42 4.44
C THR A 211 -18.20 -5.53 5.25
N THR A 212 -17.49 -4.62 4.60
CA THR A 212 -16.61 -3.65 5.26
C THR A 212 -17.39 -2.74 6.22
N ARG A 213 -18.52 -2.19 5.76
CA ARG A 213 -19.37 -1.33 6.61
C ARG A 213 -19.95 -2.10 7.80
N PHE A 214 -20.39 -3.33 7.58
CA PHE A 214 -20.85 -4.21 8.64
C PHE A 214 -19.75 -4.49 9.66
N LEU A 215 -18.57 -4.95 9.21
CA LEU A 215 -17.45 -5.23 10.09
C LEU A 215 -16.99 -3.98 10.85
N LYS A 216 -16.90 -2.83 10.16
CA LYS A 216 -16.53 -1.56 10.80
C LYS A 216 -17.47 -1.25 11.97
N SER A 217 -18.78 -1.25 11.72
CA SER A 217 -19.79 -0.96 12.75
C SER A 217 -19.70 -1.91 13.95
N GLU A 218 -19.49 -3.21 13.70
CA GLU A 218 -19.35 -4.20 14.75
C GLU A 218 -18.05 -4.07 15.56
N LEU A 219 -16.96 -3.70 14.88
CA LEU A 219 -15.63 -3.50 15.50
C LEU A 219 -15.61 -2.24 16.38
N GLU A 220 -16.29 -1.17 15.98
CA GLU A 220 -16.44 0.07 16.76
C GLU A 220 -17.16 -0.16 18.09
N ASN A 221 -17.97 -1.22 18.19
CA ASN A 221 -18.68 -1.62 19.42
C ASN A 221 -17.87 -2.53 20.35
N ILE A 222 -16.65 -2.94 19.99
CA ILE A 222 -15.80 -3.80 20.82
C ILE A 222 -14.97 -2.92 21.78
N LYS A 223 -15.29 -2.99 23.07
CA LYS A 223 -14.51 -2.28 24.10
C LYS A 223 -13.05 -2.75 24.11
N GLY A 224 -12.13 -1.80 24.15
CA GLY A 224 -10.68 -2.06 24.17
C GLY A 224 -9.99 -1.87 22.83
N ILE A 225 -10.73 -1.74 21.73
CA ILE A 225 -10.19 -1.38 20.41
C ILE A 225 -10.97 -0.21 19.80
N PHE A 226 -10.40 0.42 18.80
CA PHE A 226 -11.05 1.47 18.01
C PHE A 226 -10.63 1.37 16.54
N VAL A 227 -11.44 1.92 15.64
CA VAL A 227 -11.14 2.03 14.21
C VAL A 227 -10.46 3.37 13.93
N PHE A 228 -9.38 3.36 13.13
CA PHE A 228 -8.73 4.57 12.67
C PHE A 228 -9.48 5.24 11.52
N GLY A 229 -9.68 6.54 11.63
CA GLY A 229 -10.26 7.37 10.57
C GLY A 229 -11.67 6.94 10.14
N ASN A 230 -11.99 7.21 8.86
CA ASN A 230 -13.25 6.79 8.26
C ASN A 230 -12.99 5.98 6.97
N PRO A 231 -12.64 4.69 7.08
CA PRO A 231 -12.40 3.85 5.91
C PRO A 231 -13.70 3.66 5.12
N GLN A 232 -13.64 3.94 3.82
CA GLN A 232 -14.80 3.87 2.92
C GLN A 232 -14.79 2.65 1.99
N LEU A 233 -13.61 2.02 1.77
CA LEU A 233 -13.46 0.89 0.86
C LEU A 233 -13.35 -0.45 1.63
N SER A 234 -12.20 -1.09 1.53
CA SER A 234 -12.01 -2.50 1.90
C SER A 234 -10.98 -2.73 3.01
N VAL A 235 -10.40 -1.67 3.56
CA VAL A 235 -9.38 -1.77 4.61
C VAL A 235 -9.92 -1.16 5.89
N ILE A 236 -9.79 -1.86 7.01
CA ILE A 236 -10.12 -1.36 8.35
C ILE A 236 -8.88 -1.47 9.21
N ALA A 237 -8.41 -0.37 9.77
CA ALA A 237 -7.30 -0.35 10.71
C ALA A 237 -7.80 -0.21 12.15
N LEU A 238 -7.20 -1.00 13.04
CA LEU A 238 -7.56 -1.11 14.44
C LEU A 238 -6.41 -0.68 15.34
N GLY A 239 -6.73 0.07 16.37
CA GLY A 239 -5.83 0.41 17.47
C GLY A 239 -6.41 0.07 18.83
N SER A 240 -5.57 0.16 19.88
CA SER A 240 -5.99 0.05 21.26
C SER A 240 -5.30 1.13 22.11
N ARG A 241 -5.99 1.60 23.15
CA ARG A 241 -5.41 2.46 24.19
C ARG A 241 -5.19 1.70 25.49
N ASP A 242 -5.74 0.49 25.58
CA ASP A 242 -5.80 -0.30 26.80
C ASP A 242 -4.70 -1.36 26.84
N PHE A 243 -4.25 -1.83 25.67
CA PHE A 243 -3.23 -2.89 25.56
C PHE A 243 -2.38 -2.73 24.32
N ASP A 244 -1.23 -3.43 24.27
CA ASP A 244 -0.40 -3.50 23.06
C ASP A 244 -1.15 -4.28 21.97
N ILE A 245 -1.47 -3.56 20.87
CA ILE A 245 -2.27 -4.07 19.77
C ILE A 245 -1.64 -5.30 19.09
N TYR A 246 -0.33 -5.47 19.16
CA TYR A 246 0.36 -6.62 18.57
C TYR A 246 0.07 -7.94 19.30
N ARG A 247 -0.45 -7.89 20.53
CA ARG A 247 -1.00 -9.07 21.20
C ARG A 247 -2.25 -9.59 20.49
N LEU A 248 -3.10 -8.68 20.01
CA LEU A 248 -4.26 -9.05 19.21
C LEU A 248 -3.83 -9.69 17.88
N PHE A 249 -2.78 -9.17 17.25
CA PHE A 249 -2.20 -9.79 16.06
C PHE A 249 -1.83 -11.26 16.33
N ASN A 250 -1.07 -11.53 17.39
CA ASN A 250 -0.63 -12.89 17.73
C ASN A 250 -1.82 -13.86 17.90
N LEU A 251 -2.86 -13.44 18.64
CA LEU A 251 -4.03 -14.29 18.88
C LEU A 251 -4.85 -14.52 17.59
N MET A 252 -5.02 -13.50 16.78
CA MET A 252 -5.74 -13.62 15.51
C MET A 252 -4.96 -14.48 14.50
N ASN A 253 -3.63 -14.32 14.45
CA ASN A 253 -2.77 -15.14 13.60
C ASN A 253 -2.80 -16.61 14.03
N ALA A 254 -2.82 -16.91 15.33
CA ALA A 254 -2.97 -18.28 15.86
C ALA A 254 -4.31 -18.91 15.49
N LYS A 255 -5.34 -18.11 15.22
CA LYS A 255 -6.66 -18.55 14.72
C LYS A 255 -6.72 -18.62 13.18
N GLY A 256 -5.60 -18.37 12.47
CA GLY A 256 -5.50 -18.46 11.02
C GLY A 256 -5.89 -17.17 10.27
N TRP A 257 -6.09 -16.04 10.96
CA TRP A 257 -6.37 -14.75 10.31
C TRP A 257 -5.08 -14.06 9.90
N ASN A 258 -5.02 -13.59 8.66
CA ASN A 258 -3.89 -12.83 8.15
C ASN A 258 -4.17 -11.32 8.26
N LEU A 259 -3.64 -10.71 9.32
CA LEU A 259 -3.68 -9.28 9.56
C LEU A 259 -2.32 -8.66 9.27
N ASN A 260 -2.28 -7.40 8.88
CA ASN A 260 -1.03 -6.68 8.73
C ASN A 260 -0.75 -5.82 9.97
N GLN A 261 0.45 -5.95 10.49
CA GLN A 261 0.97 -5.06 11.53
C GLN A 261 1.38 -3.72 10.91
N LEU A 262 1.02 -2.64 11.57
CA LEU A 262 1.32 -1.27 11.18
C LEU A 262 2.13 -0.58 12.28
N GLN A 263 2.79 0.52 11.91
CA GLN A 263 3.59 1.32 12.84
C GLN A 263 3.31 2.82 12.66
N PHE A 264 3.57 3.59 13.71
CA PHE A 264 3.47 5.06 13.71
C PHE A 264 2.10 5.61 13.27
N PRO A 265 1.02 5.25 14.05
CA PRO A 265 0.97 4.60 15.37
C PRO A 265 0.87 3.07 15.30
N PRO A 266 1.17 2.36 16.42
CA PRO A 266 0.95 0.91 16.54
C PRO A 266 -0.50 0.56 16.22
N SER A 267 -0.69 -0.30 15.23
CA SER A 267 -2.03 -0.69 14.77
C SER A 267 -1.98 -1.98 13.96
N LEU A 268 -3.15 -2.50 13.65
CA LEU A 268 -3.33 -3.63 12.74
C LEU A 268 -4.30 -3.24 11.67
N HIS A 269 -4.16 -3.74 10.44
CA HIS A 269 -5.24 -3.63 9.50
C HIS A 269 -5.67 -4.96 8.91
N PHE A 270 -6.91 -4.97 8.47
CA PHE A 270 -7.57 -6.09 7.83
C PHE A 270 -8.10 -5.66 6.46
N CYS A 271 -7.66 -6.36 5.40
CA CYS A 271 -8.14 -6.14 4.04
C CYS A 271 -9.30 -7.08 3.73
N ILE A 272 -10.48 -6.54 3.53
CA ILE A 272 -11.68 -7.30 3.18
C ILE A 272 -11.65 -7.65 1.69
N THR A 273 -11.80 -8.93 1.37
CA THR A 273 -11.87 -9.46 0.01
C THR A 273 -13.16 -10.24 -0.20
N LEU A 274 -13.42 -10.77 -1.39
CA LEU A 274 -14.59 -11.61 -1.67
C LEU A 274 -14.70 -12.84 -0.75
N VAL A 275 -13.59 -13.38 -0.26
CA VAL A 275 -13.62 -14.50 0.71
C VAL A 275 -14.36 -14.10 1.97
N HIS A 276 -14.14 -12.87 2.45
CA HIS A 276 -14.73 -12.35 3.68
C HIS A 276 -16.19 -11.96 3.54
N THR A 277 -16.71 -11.84 2.33
CA THR A 277 -18.12 -11.53 2.06
C THR A 277 -19.05 -12.73 2.35
N ARG A 278 -18.48 -13.93 2.45
CA ARG A 278 -19.23 -15.12 2.85
C ARG A 278 -19.70 -14.95 4.30
N LYS A 279 -20.99 -15.09 4.54
CA LYS A 279 -21.64 -14.81 5.84
C LYS A 279 -20.92 -15.46 7.04
N ARG A 280 -20.53 -16.72 6.93
CA ARG A 280 -19.85 -17.45 8.01
C ARG A 280 -18.45 -16.86 8.32
N VAL A 281 -17.73 -16.38 7.30
CA VAL A 281 -16.35 -15.87 7.44
C VAL A 281 -16.36 -14.55 8.22
N ALA A 282 -17.18 -13.59 7.85
CA ALA A 282 -17.27 -12.30 8.55
C ALA A 282 -17.73 -12.47 10.01
N ILE A 283 -18.72 -13.34 10.27
CA ILE A 283 -19.20 -13.61 11.61
C ILE A 283 -18.12 -14.31 12.45
N GLN A 284 -17.42 -15.29 11.88
CA GLN A 284 -16.32 -15.97 12.58
C GLN A 284 -15.20 -15.00 12.94
N PHE A 285 -14.85 -14.10 12.02
CA PHE A 285 -13.86 -13.05 12.29
C PHE A 285 -14.26 -12.19 13.51
N LEU A 286 -15.52 -11.74 13.57
CA LEU A 286 -16.02 -10.95 14.68
C LEU A 286 -16.03 -11.73 16.01
N LYS A 287 -16.39 -13.01 15.96
CA LYS A 287 -16.32 -13.88 17.13
C LYS A 287 -14.89 -14.00 17.65
N ASP A 288 -13.96 -14.32 16.76
CA ASP A 288 -12.55 -14.52 17.10
C ASP A 288 -11.90 -13.25 17.65
N ILE A 289 -12.21 -12.09 17.07
CA ILE A 289 -11.66 -10.81 17.55
C ILE A 289 -12.21 -10.44 18.93
N ARG A 290 -13.53 -10.65 19.19
CA ARG A 290 -14.17 -10.42 20.49
C ARG A 290 -13.58 -11.32 21.57
N GLU A 291 -13.43 -12.61 21.30
CA GLU A 291 -12.79 -13.56 22.20
C GLU A 291 -11.36 -13.17 22.51
N SER A 292 -10.57 -12.81 21.47
CA SER A 292 -9.18 -12.42 21.62
C SER A 292 -9.02 -11.14 22.44
N VAL A 293 -9.84 -10.12 22.19
CA VAL A 293 -9.84 -8.87 22.98
C VAL A 293 -10.25 -9.17 24.43
N THR A 294 -11.30 -9.98 24.65
CA THR A 294 -11.73 -10.37 26.00
C THR A 294 -10.60 -11.10 26.75
N GLN A 295 -9.88 -11.98 26.08
CA GLN A 295 -8.72 -12.68 26.67
C GLN A 295 -7.61 -11.71 27.05
N ILE A 296 -7.27 -10.75 26.16
CA ILE A 296 -6.23 -9.73 26.42
C ILE A 296 -6.62 -8.84 27.60
N MET A 297 -7.89 -8.43 27.67
CA MET A 297 -8.41 -7.53 28.71
C MET A 297 -8.41 -8.13 30.13
N LYS A 298 -8.25 -9.46 30.28
CA LYS A 298 -8.00 -10.07 31.61
C LYS A 298 -6.64 -9.65 32.21
N ASN A 299 -5.65 -9.37 31.36
CA ASN A 299 -4.36 -8.84 31.76
C ASN A 299 -3.81 -7.89 30.65
N PRO A 300 -4.32 -6.66 30.58
CA PRO A 300 -4.01 -5.74 29.48
C PRO A 300 -2.54 -5.28 29.46
N ARG A 301 -1.86 -5.30 30.62
CA ARG A 301 -0.45 -4.87 30.75
C ARG A 301 0.57 -6.01 30.50
N ALA A 302 0.13 -7.22 30.18
CA ALA A 302 1.06 -8.31 29.88
C ALA A 302 1.92 -7.96 28.65
N LYS A 303 3.18 -8.36 28.70
CA LYS A 303 4.14 -8.12 27.61
C LYS A 303 3.73 -8.90 26.35
N THR A 304 3.96 -8.30 25.21
CA THR A 304 3.82 -8.96 23.90
C THR A 304 4.97 -9.94 23.70
N THR A 305 4.69 -11.08 23.10
CA THR A 305 5.65 -12.15 22.80
C THR A 305 5.64 -12.51 21.32
N GLY A 306 6.56 -13.36 20.86
CA GLY A 306 6.61 -13.85 19.48
C GLY A 306 6.77 -12.75 18.43
N MET A 307 6.17 -12.94 17.26
CA MET A 307 6.29 -12.02 16.11
C MET A 307 5.80 -10.60 16.44
N GLY A 308 4.75 -10.48 17.26
CA GLY A 308 4.26 -9.17 17.69
C GLY A 308 5.31 -8.38 18.49
N ALA A 309 6.09 -9.06 19.35
CA ALA A 309 7.17 -8.41 20.11
C ALA A 309 8.31 -7.94 19.22
N ILE A 310 8.71 -8.73 18.22
CA ILE A 310 9.77 -8.36 17.26
C ILE A 310 9.36 -7.08 16.51
N TYR A 311 8.14 -7.03 16.03
CA TYR A 311 7.63 -5.87 15.31
C TYR A 311 7.53 -4.63 16.21
N GLY A 312 7.04 -4.81 17.43
CA GLY A 312 6.96 -3.75 18.44
C GLY A 312 8.34 -3.20 18.83
N MET A 313 9.34 -4.07 18.98
CA MET A 313 10.74 -3.66 19.22
C MET A 313 11.30 -2.86 18.02
N ALA A 314 11.11 -3.35 16.80
CA ALA A 314 11.57 -2.64 15.61
C ALA A 314 10.93 -1.25 15.49
N GLN A 315 9.66 -1.09 15.87
CA GLN A 315 8.99 0.20 15.92
C GLN A 315 9.54 1.09 17.05
N ALA A 316 9.80 0.55 18.23
CA ALA A 316 10.27 1.29 19.39
C ALA A 316 11.76 1.69 19.28
N THR A 317 12.53 1.05 18.40
CA THR A 317 13.95 1.35 18.18
C THR A 317 14.09 2.75 17.55
N VAL A 318 14.75 3.66 18.29
CA VAL A 318 14.97 5.05 17.86
C VAL A 318 15.95 5.10 16.69
N ASP A 319 17.00 4.28 16.74
CA ASP A 319 17.98 4.19 15.65
C ASP A 319 17.40 3.42 14.46
N ARG A 320 16.93 4.16 13.45
CA ARG A 320 16.36 3.57 12.23
C ARG A 320 17.41 2.93 11.32
N ASN A 321 18.71 3.29 11.48
CA ASN A 321 19.79 2.65 10.71
C ASN A 321 19.98 1.20 11.17
N LEU A 322 19.93 0.95 12.49
CA LEU A 322 19.98 -0.41 13.02
C LEU A 322 18.81 -1.28 12.46
N VAL A 323 17.59 -0.71 12.38
CA VAL A 323 16.46 -1.44 11.80
C VAL A 323 16.69 -1.71 10.31
N ALA A 324 17.28 -0.78 9.57
CA ALA A 324 17.62 -0.96 8.17
C ALA A 324 18.70 -2.04 7.97
N GLU A 325 19.76 -2.04 8.79
CA GLU A 325 20.80 -3.09 8.75
C GLU A 325 20.22 -4.47 9.03
N LEU A 326 19.46 -4.63 10.09
CA LEU A 326 18.80 -5.92 10.42
C LEU A 326 17.89 -6.39 9.29
N SER A 327 17.17 -5.46 8.65
CA SER A 327 16.32 -5.78 7.49
C SER A 327 17.15 -6.23 6.29
N SER A 328 18.33 -5.63 6.08
CA SER A 328 19.25 -6.04 5.00
C SER A 328 19.83 -7.43 5.26
N VAL A 329 20.28 -7.70 6.50
CA VAL A 329 20.76 -9.04 6.89
C VAL A 329 19.67 -10.10 6.72
N PHE A 330 18.42 -9.77 7.09
CA PHE A 330 17.29 -10.67 6.84
C PHE A 330 17.08 -10.95 5.35
N LEU A 331 17.14 -9.92 4.50
CA LEU A 331 17.05 -10.11 3.05
C LEU A 331 18.21 -10.96 2.52
N ASP A 332 19.44 -10.71 2.96
CA ASP A 332 20.61 -11.51 2.57
C ASP A 332 20.41 -12.98 2.94
N SER A 333 19.83 -13.26 4.12
CA SER A 333 19.57 -14.65 4.54
C SER A 333 18.56 -15.38 3.64
N LEU A 334 17.65 -14.65 2.99
CA LEU A 334 16.69 -15.24 2.03
C LEU A 334 17.36 -15.67 0.71
N PHE A 335 18.52 -15.10 0.40
CA PHE A 335 19.27 -15.41 -0.83
C PHE A 335 20.53 -16.24 -0.54
N SER A 336 20.88 -16.48 0.73
CA SER A 336 21.99 -17.37 1.07
C SER A 336 21.62 -18.80 0.68
N THR A 337 22.42 -19.41 -0.20
CA THR A 337 22.42 -20.86 -0.39
C THR A 337 23.34 -21.43 0.66
N ASP A 338 22.80 -22.07 1.69
CA ASP A 338 23.61 -22.86 2.60
C ASP A 338 24.41 -23.87 1.78
N THR A 339 25.72 -23.68 1.70
CA THR A 339 26.59 -24.78 1.39
C THR A 339 26.36 -25.78 2.52
N VAL A 340 25.71 -26.90 2.19
CA VAL A 340 25.64 -28.07 3.06
C VAL A 340 27.09 -28.38 3.40
N THR A 341 27.55 -27.91 4.53
CA THR A 341 28.82 -28.38 5.12
C THR A 341 28.59 -29.87 5.32
N GLN A 342 29.23 -30.66 4.47
CA GLN A 342 29.26 -32.12 4.63
C GLN A 342 29.66 -32.38 6.06
N GLY A 343 28.68 -32.83 6.83
CA GLY A 343 28.87 -33.18 8.22
C GLY A 343 30.00 -34.17 8.33
N SER A 344 30.86 -33.89 9.27
CA SER A 344 31.76 -34.79 9.98
C SER A 344 31.86 -36.19 9.39
N GLN A 345 32.97 -36.46 8.74
CA GLN A 345 33.48 -37.81 8.53
C GLN A 345 33.47 -38.52 9.89
N MET A 346 32.56 -39.45 10.06
CA MET A 346 32.69 -40.47 11.09
C MET A 346 33.93 -41.29 10.73
N ASN A 347 35.06 -41.01 11.37
CA ASN A 347 36.20 -41.90 11.46
C ASN A 347 35.81 -43.14 12.27
N GLY A 348 35.42 -44.18 11.55
CA GLY A 348 35.21 -45.50 12.03
C GLY A 348 35.99 -46.47 11.16
N SER A 349 37.30 -46.59 11.40
CA SER A 349 38.11 -47.67 10.78
C SER A 349 37.70 -49.01 11.39
N PRO A 350 37.32 -50.01 10.66
CA PRO A 350 37.26 -51.37 11.14
C PRO A 350 38.68 -51.94 11.21
N LYS A 351 39.10 -52.40 12.39
CA LYS A 351 40.31 -53.22 12.58
C LYS A 351 40.12 -54.55 11.87
N PRO A 352 41.19 -55.09 11.21
CA PRO A 352 41.14 -56.38 10.57
C PRO A 352 41.24 -57.51 11.58
N ARG A 353 40.51 -58.55 11.39
CA ARG A 353 40.82 -59.94 11.77
C ARG A 353 40.77 -60.83 10.52
#